data_4dbe08c449806fc5556e2e19b9a4a32e
#
_entry.id   4dbe08c449806fc5556e2e19b9a4a32e
#
_cell.length_a   1.000
_cell.length_b   1.000
_cell.length_c   1.000
_cell.angle_alpha   90.00
_cell.angle_beta   90.00
_cell.angle_gamma   90.00
#
_symmetry.space_group_name_H-M   'P 1'
#
loop_
_entity.id
_entity.type
_entity.pdbx_description
1 polymer ?
#
loop_
_entity_poly.entity_id
_entity_poly.type
_entity_poly.pdbx_seq_one_letter_code
_entity_poly.pdbx_strand_id
1 'polypeptide(L)'
;MKFYSRKGLLMVGIIAFLLVITLVSFSDNPTVVFFILIPILSYLLWMWYDTYYTIADDQLLYKSALIKGSININTIVEIVKNKSMYSGIKPALSGKGIVIKYNKWDDIYMSPADIDLFISAIKEVNPSIKITE
;
A
#
# COMPACT_ATOMS: atom_id res chain seq x y z
N MET A 1 6.91 15.42 3.10
CA MET A 1 5.88 14.91 4.02
C MET A 1 5.69 13.42 3.78
N LYS A 2 5.81 12.63 4.81
CA LYS A 2 5.79 11.16 4.70
C LYS A 2 4.55 10.58 5.38
N PHE A 3 3.83 9.71 4.68
CA PHE A 3 2.63 9.04 5.17
C PHE A 3 2.83 7.54 5.14
N TYR A 4 2.59 6.86 6.25
CA TYR A 4 2.64 5.41 6.30
C TYR A 4 1.30 4.81 5.84
N SER A 5 1.36 3.61 5.27
CA SER A 5 0.15 2.86 4.92
C SER A 5 -0.60 2.42 6.19
N ARG A 6 -1.94 2.48 6.12
CA ARG A 6 -2.80 1.91 7.14
C ARG A 6 -2.63 0.40 7.18
N LYS A 7 -2.41 -0.13 8.37
CA LYS A 7 -2.24 -1.57 8.60
C LYS A 7 -3.61 -2.24 8.72
N GLY A 8 -3.99 -3.01 7.70
CA GLY A 8 -5.28 -3.67 7.66
C GLY A 8 -5.34 -4.96 8.48
N LEU A 9 -6.50 -5.27 9.02
CA LEU A 9 -6.74 -6.47 9.83
C LEU A 9 -6.51 -7.76 9.02
N LEU A 10 -6.82 -7.73 7.73
CA LEU A 10 -6.60 -8.86 6.83
C LEU A 10 -5.10 -9.21 6.72
N MET A 11 -4.24 -8.21 6.64
CA MET A 11 -2.79 -8.42 6.58
C MET A 11 -2.26 -9.00 7.90
N VAL A 12 -2.77 -8.52 9.04
CA VAL A 12 -2.47 -9.10 10.35
C VAL A 12 -2.87 -10.58 10.40
N GLY A 13 -4.07 -10.90 9.92
CA GLY A 13 -4.57 -12.28 9.87
C GLY A 13 -3.71 -13.20 9.01
N ILE A 14 -3.29 -12.74 7.84
CA ILE A 14 -2.40 -13.51 6.94
C ILE A 14 -1.05 -13.79 7.62
N ILE A 15 -0.43 -12.79 8.21
CA ILE A 15 0.87 -12.95 8.89
C ILE A 15 0.73 -13.89 10.07
N ALA A 16 -0.30 -13.75 10.90
CA ALA A 16 -0.56 -14.62 12.03
C ALA A 16 -0.80 -16.07 11.59
N PHE A 17 -1.58 -16.29 10.56
CA PHE A 17 -1.85 -17.62 10.00
C PHE A 17 -0.58 -18.29 9.47
N LEU A 18 0.26 -17.55 8.73
CA LEU A 18 1.53 -18.07 8.25
C LEU A 18 2.51 -18.38 9.40
N LEU A 19 2.52 -17.58 10.46
CA LEU A 19 3.31 -17.86 11.66
C LEU A 19 2.90 -19.19 12.29
N VAL A 20 1.61 -19.42 12.46
CA VAL A 20 1.07 -20.68 13.04
C VAL A 20 1.48 -21.86 12.17
N ILE A 21 1.26 -21.78 10.84
CA ILE A 21 1.67 -22.85 9.91
C ILE A 21 3.18 -23.10 10.00
N THR A 22 3.98 -22.05 10.05
CA THR A 22 5.44 -22.19 10.15
C THR A 22 5.85 -22.94 11.39
N LEU A 23 5.26 -22.62 12.54
CA LEU A 23 5.54 -23.29 13.82
C LEU A 23 5.11 -24.76 13.82
N VAL A 24 3.93 -25.06 13.29
CA VAL A 24 3.40 -26.43 13.23
C VAL A 24 4.23 -27.28 12.25
N SER A 25 4.58 -26.75 11.10
CA SER A 25 5.32 -27.49 10.06
C SER A 25 6.81 -27.64 10.36
N PHE A 26 7.34 -26.95 11.37
CA PHE A 26 8.77 -26.96 11.67
C PHE A 26 9.27 -28.37 12.05
N SER A 27 8.45 -29.15 12.77
CA SER A 27 8.80 -30.51 13.19
C SER A 27 8.68 -31.53 12.05
N ASP A 28 7.72 -31.34 11.15
CA ASP A 28 7.40 -32.32 10.10
C ASP A 28 8.22 -32.12 8.83
N ASN A 29 8.40 -30.87 8.39
CA ASN A 29 9.07 -30.53 7.14
C ASN A 29 9.95 -29.27 7.28
N PRO A 30 11.09 -29.33 7.95
CA PRO A 30 11.95 -28.18 8.13
C PRO A 30 12.45 -27.58 6.81
N THR A 31 12.64 -28.40 5.78
CA THR A 31 13.06 -27.93 4.46
C THR A 31 12.04 -26.96 3.84
N VAL A 32 10.77 -27.32 3.87
CA VAL A 32 9.69 -26.45 3.37
C VAL A 32 9.60 -25.16 4.18
N VAL A 33 9.77 -25.24 5.50
CA VAL A 33 9.77 -24.08 6.38
C VAL A 33 10.90 -23.13 5.99
N PHE A 34 12.13 -23.60 5.87
CA PHE A 34 13.29 -22.75 5.58
C PHE A 34 13.26 -22.15 4.18
N PHE A 35 12.87 -22.91 3.16
CA PHE A 35 12.97 -22.47 1.78
C PHE A 35 11.72 -21.81 1.22
N ILE A 36 10.57 -21.99 1.84
CA ILE A 36 9.29 -21.45 1.37
C ILE A 36 8.66 -20.53 2.40
N LEU A 37 8.36 -21.02 3.60
CA LEU A 37 7.57 -20.26 4.57
C LEU A 37 8.33 -19.07 5.16
N ILE A 38 9.58 -19.24 5.53
CA ILE A 38 10.39 -18.14 6.08
C ILE A 38 10.63 -17.02 5.07
N PRO A 39 11.00 -17.28 3.80
CA PRO A 39 11.11 -16.22 2.80
C PRO A 39 9.81 -15.45 2.56
N ILE A 40 8.68 -16.16 2.46
CA ILE A 40 7.36 -15.50 2.30
C ILE A 40 7.03 -14.63 3.50
N LEU A 41 7.20 -15.14 4.71
CA LEU A 41 6.93 -14.39 5.94
C LEU A 41 7.84 -13.17 6.07
N SER A 42 9.13 -13.33 5.73
CA SER A 42 10.10 -12.23 5.73
C SER A 42 9.73 -11.13 4.74
N TYR A 43 9.27 -11.50 3.55
CA TYR A 43 8.79 -10.56 2.53
C TYR A 43 7.55 -9.80 3.00
N LEU A 44 6.58 -10.48 3.60
CA LEU A 44 5.37 -9.85 4.14
C LEU A 44 5.67 -8.89 5.29
N LEU A 45 6.60 -9.25 6.18
CA LEU A 45 7.05 -8.37 7.25
C LEU A 45 7.80 -7.15 6.69
N TRP A 46 8.64 -7.35 5.68
CA TRP A 46 9.28 -6.22 4.99
C TRP A 46 8.25 -5.28 4.38
N MET A 47 7.28 -5.82 3.65
CA MET A 47 6.18 -5.01 3.07
C MET A 47 5.38 -4.28 4.15
N TRP A 48 5.16 -4.91 5.30
CA TRP A 48 4.45 -4.32 6.44
C TRP A 48 5.12 -3.06 6.98
N TYR A 49 6.45 -3.04 7.07
CA TYR A 49 7.21 -1.89 7.57
C TYR A 49 7.57 -0.89 6.49
N ASP A 50 7.72 -1.32 5.25
CA ASP A 50 8.26 -0.52 4.15
C ASP A 50 7.20 0.02 3.19
N THR A 51 5.93 0.02 3.58
CA THR A 51 4.85 0.63 2.78
C THR A 51 4.58 2.04 3.28
N TYR A 52 4.95 3.03 2.45
CA TYR A 52 4.76 4.44 2.75
C TYR A 52 4.64 5.28 1.48
N TYR A 53 4.16 6.49 1.66
CA TYR A 53 3.99 7.49 0.61
C TYR A 53 4.68 8.78 1.01
N THR A 54 5.36 9.44 0.09
CA THR A 54 6.06 10.69 0.33
C THR A 54 5.62 11.73 -0.69
N ILE A 55 5.22 12.90 -0.23
CA ILE A 55 4.95 14.06 -1.06
C ILE A 55 6.19 14.96 -1.00
N ALA A 56 6.84 15.14 -2.14
CA ALA A 56 8.03 15.97 -2.30
C ALA A 56 7.85 16.84 -3.54
N ASP A 57 7.77 18.16 -3.33
CA ASP A 57 7.47 19.14 -4.38
C ASP A 57 6.17 18.80 -5.12
N ASP A 58 6.22 18.51 -6.42
CA ASP A 58 5.10 18.12 -7.25
C ASP A 58 5.01 16.60 -7.49
N GLN A 59 5.81 15.80 -6.78
CA GLN A 59 5.86 14.35 -6.94
C GLN A 59 5.27 13.62 -5.74
N LEU A 60 4.42 12.65 -6.02
CA LEU A 60 3.95 11.67 -5.06
C LEU A 60 4.76 10.39 -5.24
N LEU A 61 5.65 10.12 -4.30
CA LEU A 61 6.46 8.90 -4.27
C LEU A 61 5.76 7.83 -3.46
N TYR A 62 5.76 6.61 -3.95
CA TYR A 62 5.20 5.47 -3.21
C TYR A 62 6.19 4.31 -3.17
N LYS A 63 6.17 3.59 -2.05
CA LYS A 63 7.00 2.40 -1.85
C LYS A 63 6.24 1.35 -1.04
N SER A 64 6.36 0.09 -1.47
CA SER A 64 5.86 -1.08 -0.75
C SER A 64 6.79 -2.26 -1.07
N ALA A 65 7.79 -2.48 -0.24
CA ALA A 65 8.86 -3.46 -0.47
C ALA A 65 9.50 -3.29 -1.86
N LEU A 66 9.28 -4.22 -2.78
CA LEU A 66 9.83 -4.17 -4.15
C LEU A 66 9.06 -3.23 -5.09
N ILE A 67 7.83 -2.88 -4.75
CA ILE A 67 7.00 -1.98 -5.56
C ILE A 67 7.34 -0.54 -5.17
N LYS A 68 7.83 0.23 -6.11
CA LYS A 68 8.13 1.65 -5.93
C LYS A 68 7.89 2.44 -7.21
N GLY A 69 7.54 3.70 -7.07
CA GLY A 69 7.36 4.58 -8.21
C GLY A 69 7.05 6.00 -7.79
N SER A 70 6.78 6.84 -8.78
CA SER A 70 6.41 8.23 -8.59
C SER A 70 5.29 8.65 -9.54
N ILE A 71 4.45 9.57 -9.06
CA ILE A 71 3.36 10.16 -9.83
C ILE A 71 3.50 11.67 -9.74
N ASN A 72 3.45 12.37 -10.87
CA ASN A 72 3.37 13.82 -10.86
C ASN A 72 1.98 14.25 -10.37
N ILE A 73 1.91 14.98 -9.27
CA ILE A 73 0.66 15.41 -8.64
C ILE A 73 -0.19 16.27 -9.60
N ASN A 74 0.44 17.00 -10.49
CA ASN A 74 -0.26 17.81 -11.49
C ASN A 74 -0.99 16.97 -12.56
N THR A 75 -0.65 15.68 -12.68
CA THR A 75 -1.36 14.74 -13.58
C THR A 75 -2.53 14.03 -12.92
N ILE A 76 -2.72 14.20 -11.62
CA ILE A 76 -3.84 13.60 -10.89
C ILE A 76 -5.13 14.34 -11.26
N VAL A 77 -6.13 13.58 -11.69
CA VAL A 77 -7.45 14.11 -12.10
C VAL A 77 -8.47 13.97 -10.99
N GLU A 78 -8.53 12.79 -10.36
CA GLU A 78 -9.55 12.47 -9.37
C GLU A 78 -8.99 11.56 -8.30
N ILE A 79 -9.45 11.74 -7.07
CA ILE A 79 -9.23 10.83 -5.94
C ILE A 79 -10.58 10.31 -5.48
N VAL A 80 -10.76 8.99 -5.51
CA VAL A 80 -11.98 8.31 -5.06
C VAL A 80 -11.73 7.72 -3.68
N LYS A 81 -12.46 8.19 -2.68
CA LYS A 81 -12.39 7.70 -1.29
C LYS A 81 -13.19 6.40 -1.11
N ASN A 82 -12.84 5.66 -0.07
CA ASN A 82 -13.58 4.47 0.38
C ASN A 82 -13.81 3.41 -0.69
N LYS A 83 -12.91 3.32 -1.66
CA LYS A 83 -12.97 2.35 -2.74
C LYS A 83 -11.86 1.32 -2.62
N SER A 84 -12.17 0.08 -2.95
CA SER A 84 -11.18 -1.00 -3.12
C SER A 84 -10.92 -1.24 -4.60
N MET A 85 -9.70 -1.64 -4.93
CA MET A 85 -9.31 -1.99 -6.28
C MET A 85 -8.80 -3.43 -6.29
N TYR A 86 -9.36 -4.25 -7.18
CA TYR A 86 -9.01 -5.68 -7.26
C TYR A 86 -7.88 -5.98 -8.24
N SER A 87 -7.58 -5.06 -9.14
CA SER A 87 -6.51 -5.18 -10.13
C SER A 87 -5.70 -3.91 -10.24
N GLY A 88 -4.47 -4.00 -10.76
CA GLY A 88 -3.57 -2.88 -10.93
C GLY A 88 -2.52 -2.74 -9.84
N ILE A 89 -1.80 -1.62 -9.85
CA ILE A 89 -0.75 -1.32 -8.85
C ILE A 89 -1.40 -0.96 -7.52
N LYS A 90 -1.00 -1.69 -6.47
CA LYS A 90 -1.61 -1.59 -5.15
C LYS A 90 -0.57 -1.56 -4.02
N PRO A 91 0.21 -0.48 -3.89
CA PRO A 91 1.14 -0.32 -2.77
C PRO A 91 0.39 0.01 -1.47
N ALA A 92 -0.39 -0.93 -0.94
CA ALA A 92 -1.27 -0.71 0.19
C ALA A 92 -1.43 -1.97 1.04
N LEU A 93 -1.62 -1.77 2.35
CA LEU A 93 -1.80 -2.84 3.33
C LEU A 93 -3.25 -2.98 3.84
N SER A 94 -4.16 -2.12 3.39
CA SER A 94 -5.55 -2.08 3.83
C SER A 94 -6.53 -2.05 2.66
N GLY A 95 -7.72 -2.62 2.85
CA GLY A 95 -8.78 -2.66 1.86
C GLY A 95 -9.65 -1.39 1.77
N LYS A 96 -9.60 -0.52 2.77
CA LYS A 96 -10.36 0.75 2.79
C LYS A 96 -9.43 1.93 2.58
N GLY A 97 -9.06 2.18 1.34
CA GLY A 97 -8.16 3.26 0.96
C GLY A 97 -8.77 4.18 -0.09
N ILE A 98 -7.92 4.70 -0.92
CA ILE A 98 -8.28 5.62 -2.00
C ILE A 98 -7.77 5.10 -3.34
N VAL A 99 -8.50 5.40 -4.40
CA VAL A 99 -8.04 5.21 -5.77
C VAL A 99 -7.66 6.57 -6.34
N ILE A 100 -6.43 6.71 -6.77
CA ILE A 100 -5.92 7.91 -7.42
C ILE A 100 -5.92 7.68 -8.92
N LYS A 101 -6.71 8.49 -9.62
CA LYS A 101 -6.74 8.49 -11.09
C LYS A 101 -5.83 9.59 -11.60
N TYR A 102 -4.85 9.22 -12.39
CA TYR A 102 -3.86 10.14 -12.93
C TYR A 102 -3.62 9.89 -14.42
N ASN A 103 -3.01 10.84 -15.11
CA ASN A 103 -2.94 10.82 -16.56
C ASN A 103 -4.35 10.67 -17.18
N LYS A 104 -4.48 9.91 -18.27
CA LYS A 104 -5.77 9.70 -18.94
C LYS A 104 -6.47 8.40 -18.50
N TRP A 105 -5.70 7.33 -18.24
CA TRP A 105 -6.22 5.99 -18.01
C TRP A 105 -5.55 5.25 -16.87
N ASP A 106 -4.68 5.90 -16.11
CA ASP A 106 -3.91 5.25 -15.05
C ASP A 106 -4.60 5.39 -13.70
N ASP A 107 -4.64 4.31 -12.96
CA ASP A 107 -5.18 4.22 -11.61
C ASP A 107 -4.16 3.58 -10.67
N ILE A 108 -4.08 4.07 -9.45
CA ILE A 108 -3.31 3.44 -8.38
C ILE A 108 -4.13 3.43 -7.09
N TYR A 109 -4.03 2.35 -6.32
CA TYR A 109 -4.68 2.23 -5.02
C TYR A 109 -3.67 2.47 -3.90
N MET A 110 -4.03 3.32 -2.96
CA MET A 110 -3.23 3.61 -1.76
C MET A 110 -4.11 3.58 -0.51
N SER A 111 -3.53 3.26 0.62
CA SER A 111 -4.23 3.27 1.91
C SER A 111 -3.41 4.02 2.97
N PRO A 112 -3.29 5.35 2.87
CA PRO A 112 -2.61 6.13 3.90
C PRO A 112 -3.36 6.02 5.24
N ALA A 113 -2.62 6.10 6.35
CA ALA A 113 -3.20 6.00 7.69
C ALA A 113 -4.19 7.15 7.97
N ASP A 114 -3.86 8.35 7.51
CA ASP A 114 -4.73 9.53 7.57
C ASP A 114 -5.04 9.99 6.14
N ILE A 115 -6.21 9.60 5.67
CA ILE A 115 -6.66 9.88 4.29
C ILE A 115 -6.90 11.39 4.10
N ASP A 116 -7.51 12.06 5.06
CA ASP A 116 -7.88 13.46 4.92
C ASP A 116 -6.64 14.36 4.91
N LEU A 117 -5.69 14.12 5.79
CA LEU A 117 -4.42 14.82 5.79
C LEU A 117 -3.62 14.57 4.51
N PHE A 118 -3.61 13.34 4.03
CA PHE A 118 -2.94 12.95 2.77
C PHE A 118 -3.55 13.67 1.56
N ILE A 119 -4.87 13.70 1.46
CA ILE A 119 -5.58 14.40 0.38
C ILE A 119 -5.34 15.91 0.47
N SER A 120 -5.37 16.48 1.66
CA SER A 120 -5.09 17.91 1.87
C SER A 120 -3.70 18.29 1.39
N ALA A 121 -2.70 17.48 1.71
CA ALA A 121 -1.32 17.72 1.26
C ALA A 121 -1.17 17.62 -0.26
N ILE A 122 -1.87 16.70 -0.91
CA ILE A 122 -1.90 16.62 -2.38
C ILE A 122 -2.60 17.84 -3.00
N LYS A 123 -3.69 18.27 -2.41
CA LYS A 123 -4.44 19.44 -2.90
C LYS A 123 -3.71 20.76 -2.69
N GLU A 124 -2.80 20.86 -1.76
CA GLU A 124 -1.92 22.03 -1.64
C GLU A 124 -1.05 22.21 -2.89
N VAL A 125 -0.63 21.10 -3.51
CA VAL A 125 0.16 21.13 -4.75
C VAL A 125 -0.74 21.33 -5.98
N ASN A 126 -1.88 20.64 -6.02
CA ASN A 126 -2.83 20.71 -7.14
C ASN A 126 -4.28 20.86 -6.64
N PRO A 127 -4.76 22.09 -6.45
CA PRO A 127 -6.13 22.34 -5.96
C PRO A 127 -7.25 21.90 -6.91
N SER A 128 -6.95 21.63 -8.17
CA SER A 128 -7.94 21.26 -9.20
C SER A 128 -8.43 19.81 -9.12
N ILE A 129 -7.81 18.98 -8.26
CA ILE A 129 -8.14 17.57 -8.14
C ILE A 129 -9.57 17.39 -7.60
N LYS A 130 -10.37 16.58 -8.31
CA LYS A 130 -11.72 16.22 -7.90
C LYS A 130 -11.67 15.13 -6.83
N ILE A 131 -12.41 15.31 -5.75
CA ILE A 131 -12.58 14.32 -4.69
C ILE A 131 -13.99 13.72 -4.79
N THR A 132 -14.05 12.38 -4.86
CA THR A 132 -15.30 11.62 -4.97
C THR A 132 -15.34 10.55 -3.88
N GLU A 133 -16.50 10.23 -3.39
CA GLU A 133 -16.74 9.12 -2.45
C GLU A 133 -17.45 7.94 -3.12
#